data_1c45a9860c1d178a640bd0a7af647657
#
_entry.id   1c45a9860c1d178a640bd0a7af647657
#
_cell.length_a   1.000
_cell.length_b   1.000
_cell.length_c   1.000
_cell.angle_alpha   90.00
_cell.angle_beta   90.00
_cell.angle_gamma   90.00
#
_symmetry.space_group_name_H-M   'P 1'
#
loop_
_entity.id
_entity.type
_entity.pdbx_description
1 polymer ?
#
loop_
_entity_poly.entity_id
_entity_poly.type
_entity_poly.pdbx_seq_one_letter_code
_entity_poly.pdbx_strand_id
1 'polypeptide(L)'
;MNALLSSPPKASEVVAFRPEFVDAKGLRALFGISRSHGYSLADQGLVRTVCLRRPGTVRGKRLWECESVRAYLRANMEERTR
;
A
#
# COMPACT_ATOMS: atom_id res chain seq x y z
N MET A 1 -32.73 14.47 0.67
CA MET A 1 -32.32 14.26 0.74
C MET A 1 -31.72 13.95 0.81
N ASN A 2 -31.24 13.61 0.92
CA ASN A 2 -30.57 13.25 1.05
C ASN A 2 -30.23 12.38 1.07
N ALA A 3 -30.64 12.14 0.93
CA ALA A 3 -30.49 10.99 1.01
C ALA A 3 -29.58 10.50 0.31
N LEU A 4 -29.54 10.85 -0.39
CA LEU A 4 -28.70 10.52 -1.03
C LEU A 4 -27.73 10.50 -0.46
N LEU A 5 -27.68 11.19 -0.03
CA LEU A 5 -26.77 11.23 0.61
C LEU A 5 -26.75 10.35 1.57
N SER A 6 -27.61 10.02 1.94
CA SER A 6 -27.62 9.12 2.97
C SER A 6 -27.45 7.76 2.53
N SER A 7 -27.30 7.55 1.32
CA SER A 7 -27.15 6.20 0.94
C SER A 7 -25.86 5.67 1.45
N PRO A 8 -25.80 4.41 1.84
CA PRO A 8 -24.58 3.86 2.34
C PRO A 8 -23.57 3.77 1.22
N PRO A 9 -22.32 3.79 1.57
CA PRO A 9 -21.30 3.69 0.56
C PRO A 9 -21.42 2.38 -0.16
N LYS A 10 -21.30 2.44 -1.43
CA LYS A 10 -21.32 1.25 -2.19
C LYS A 10 -19.97 0.61 -2.10
N ALA A 11 -19.91 -0.62 -2.48
CA ALA A 11 -18.64 -1.30 -2.47
C ALA A 11 -17.61 -0.53 -3.26
N SER A 12 -18.02 0.07 -4.33
CA SER A 12 -17.06 0.81 -5.13
C SER A 12 -16.55 2.03 -4.38
N GLU A 13 -17.38 2.62 -3.55
CA GLU A 13 -16.94 3.76 -2.80
C GLU A 13 -15.99 3.34 -1.71
N VAL A 14 -16.24 2.21 -1.10
CA VAL A 14 -15.34 1.71 -0.11
C VAL A 14 -13.98 1.42 -0.73
N VAL A 15 -14.00 0.86 -1.90
CA VAL A 15 -12.78 0.58 -2.59
C VAL A 15 -12.03 1.86 -2.93
N ALA A 16 -12.78 2.92 -3.18
CA ALA A 16 -12.16 4.17 -3.52
C ALA A 16 -11.38 4.76 -2.37
N PHE A 17 -11.55 4.27 -1.17
CA PHE A 17 -10.80 4.76 -0.05
C PHE A 17 -9.51 4.02 0.18
N ARG A 18 -9.07 3.25 -0.77
CA ARG A 18 -7.80 2.59 -0.62
C ARG A 18 -6.70 3.63 -0.53
N PRO A 19 -5.79 3.48 0.40
CA PRO A 19 -4.70 4.45 0.51
C PRO A 19 -3.75 4.31 -0.65
N GLU A 20 -3.13 5.39 -1.01
CA GLU A 20 -2.13 5.38 -2.06
C GLU A 20 -0.76 5.02 -1.51
N PHE A 21 -0.51 5.36 -0.26
CA PHE A 21 0.75 5.05 0.38
C PHE A 21 0.47 4.54 1.78
N VAL A 22 1.29 3.64 2.24
CA VAL A 22 1.15 3.13 3.61
C VAL A 22 2.52 2.99 4.22
N ASP A 23 2.57 3.07 5.55
CA ASP A 23 3.82 2.81 6.24
C ASP A 23 3.95 1.31 6.47
N ALA A 24 4.95 0.90 7.23
CA ALA A 24 5.21 -0.51 7.43
C ALA A 24 4.03 -1.24 8.07
N LYS A 25 3.37 -0.57 8.98
CA LYS A 25 2.22 -1.14 9.62
C LYS A 25 1.10 -1.37 8.63
N GLY A 26 0.85 -0.37 7.80
CA GLY A 26 -0.17 -0.49 6.79
C GLY A 26 0.17 -1.53 5.74
N LEU A 27 1.45 -1.63 5.42
CA LEU A 27 1.89 -2.64 4.47
C LEU A 27 1.53 -4.03 4.98
N ARG A 28 1.78 -4.27 6.26
CA ARG A 28 1.45 -5.54 6.82
C ARG A 28 -0.05 -5.75 6.90
N ALA A 29 -0.78 -4.72 7.29
CA ALA A 29 -2.22 -4.84 7.46
C ALA A 29 -2.94 -5.06 6.13
N LEU A 30 -2.50 -4.37 5.09
CA LEU A 30 -3.19 -4.46 3.81
C LEU A 30 -2.70 -5.60 2.93
N PHE A 31 -1.43 -5.88 2.99
CA PHE A 31 -0.85 -6.84 2.06
C PHE A 31 -0.21 -8.03 2.73
N GLY A 32 -0.13 -8.03 4.03
CA GLY A 32 0.48 -9.15 4.74
C GLY A 32 1.98 -9.22 4.59
N ILE A 33 2.60 -8.14 4.18
CA ILE A 33 4.03 -8.12 3.98
C ILE A 33 4.70 -7.58 5.23
N SER A 34 5.65 -8.32 5.75
CA SER A 34 6.31 -7.90 6.99
C SER A 34 7.20 -6.71 6.71
N ARG A 35 7.56 -6.02 7.78
CA ARG A 35 8.38 -4.84 7.66
C ARG A 35 9.72 -5.16 6.99
N SER A 36 10.39 -6.19 7.44
CA SER A 36 11.68 -6.49 6.85
C SER A 36 11.55 -6.94 5.41
N HIS A 37 10.50 -7.66 5.09
CA HIS A 37 10.26 -8.05 3.70
C HIS A 37 9.98 -6.82 2.85
N GLY A 38 9.21 -5.89 3.39
CA GLY A 38 8.93 -4.66 2.68
C GLY A 38 10.17 -3.85 2.37
N TYR A 39 11.10 -3.76 3.33
CA TYR A 39 12.34 -3.05 3.10
C TYR A 39 13.20 -3.78 2.07
N SER A 40 13.19 -5.09 2.11
CA SER A 40 13.93 -5.87 1.15
C SER A 40 13.41 -5.64 -0.26
N LEU A 41 12.10 -5.61 -0.43
CA LEU A 41 11.51 -5.36 -1.73
C LEU A 41 11.88 -3.96 -2.24
N ALA A 42 11.90 -3.00 -1.34
CA ALA A 42 12.27 -1.64 -1.71
C ALA A 42 13.73 -1.58 -2.12
N ASP A 43 14.59 -2.25 -1.39
CA ASP A 43 16.00 -2.25 -1.71
C ASP A 43 16.29 -2.90 -3.05
N GLN A 44 15.48 -3.86 -3.42
CA GLN A 44 15.65 -4.52 -4.70
C GLN A 44 14.99 -3.77 -5.83
N GLY A 45 14.32 -2.68 -5.53
CA GLY A 45 13.66 -1.91 -6.56
C GLY A 45 12.40 -2.54 -7.10
N LEU A 46 11.84 -3.49 -6.37
CA LEU A 46 10.66 -4.19 -6.84
C LEU A 46 9.37 -3.46 -6.53
N VAL A 47 9.41 -2.57 -5.56
CA VAL A 47 8.27 -1.73 -5.22
C VAL A 47 8.78 -0.34 -5.01
N ARG A 48 7.91 0.64 -5.18
CA ARG A 48 8.31 2.04 -5.02
C ARG A 48 7.99 2.52 -3.61
N THR A 49 8.91 3.29 -3.09
CA THR A 49 8.72 3.86 -1.76
C THR A 49 9.18 5.31 -1.77
N VAL A 50 8.78 6.02 -0.77
CA VAL A 50 9.20 7.38 -0.58
C VAL A 50 9.58 7.53 0.89
N CYS A 51 10.65 8.26 1.14
CA CYS A 51 11.08 8.48 2.51
C CYS A 51 10.84 9.93 2.87
N LEU A 52 9.97 10.15 3.83
CA LEU A 52 9.66 11.49 4.27
C LEU A 52 10.58 11.82 5.42
N ARG A 53 11.25 12.93 5.30
CA ARG A 53 12.21 13.33 6.32
C ARG A 53 11.93 14.74 6.76
N ARG A 54 11.86 14.96 8.03
CA ARG A 54 11.67 16.28 8.52
C ARG A 54 12.99 17.02 8.59
N PRO A 55 12.99 18.31 8.35
CA PRO A 55 14.23 19.07 8.48
C PRO A 55 14.81 18.90 9.85
N GLY A 56 16.08 18.71 9.93
CA GLY A 56 16.75 18.60 11.20
C GLY A 56 16.71 17.24 11.83
N THR A 57 16.10 16.26 11.20
CA THR A 57 16.08 14.92 11.75
C THR A 57 16.87 13.98 10.86
N VAL A 58 17.39 12.97 11.48
CA VAL A 58 18.12 11.96 10.76
C VAL A 58 17.20 10.88 10.27
N ARG A 59 16.13 10.64 10.98
CA ARG A 59 15.23 9.57 10.63
C ARG A 59 14.13 10.06 9.77
N GLY A 60 13.73 9.25 8.85
CA GLY A 60 12.58 9.54 8.03
C GLY A 60 11.56 8.47 8.17
N LYS A 61 10.41 8.70 7.61
CA LYS A 61 9.36 7.73 7.60
C LYS A 61 9.23 7.21 6.19
N ARG A 62 9.31 5.92 6.04
CA ARG A 62 9.20 5.34 4.71
C ARG A 62 7.77 4.92 4.45
N LEU A 63 7.30 5.27 3.27
CA LEU A 63 5.97 4.89 2.85
C LEU A 63 6.09 4.11 1.56
N TRP A 64 5.27 3.09 1.42
CA TRP A 64 5.25 2.26 0.23
C TRP A 64 4.09 2.68 -0.65
N GLU A 65 4.34 2.78 -1.94
CA GLU A 65 3.29 3.10 -2.89
C GLU A 65 2.47 1.84 -3.12
N CYS A 66 1.20 1.90 -2.77
CA CYS A 66 0.36 0.72 -2.82
C CYS A 66 0.19 0.17 -4.24
N GLU A 67 0.16 1.06 -5.21
CA GLU A 67 0.02 0.63 -6.58
C GLU A 67 1.18 -0.27 -7.01
N SER A 68 2.40 0.12 -6.66
CA SER A 68 3.54 -0.69 -7.03
C SER A 68 3.57 -2.00 -6.27
N VAL A 69 3.09 -2.00 -5.03
CA VAL A 69 3.02 -3.22 -4.27
C VAL A 69 2.01 -4.17 -4.91
N ARG A 70 0.86 -3.63 -5.31
CA ARG A 70 -0.13 -4.47 -5.97
C ARG A 70 0.39 -5.03 -7.28
N ALA A 71 1.10 -4.20 -8.02
CA ALA A 71 1.66 -4.66 -9.29
C ALA A 71 2.67 -5.78 -9.07
N TYR A 72 3.50 -5.62 -8.05
CA TYR A 72 4.46 -6.65 -7.73
C TYR A 72 3.76 -7.96 -7.35
N LEU A 73 2.71 -7.85 -6.54
CA LEU A 73 2.00 -9.03 -6.12
C LEU A 73 1.33 -9.72 -7.29
N ARG A 74 0.76 -8.94 -8.19
CA ARG A 74 0.13 -9.53 -9.37
C ARG A 74 1.13 -10.22 -10.25
N ALA A 75 2.29 -9.63 -10.40
CA ALA A 75 3.32 -10.22 -11.22
C ALA A 75 3.82 -11.52 -10.63
N ASN A 76 3.64 -11.70 -9.33
CA ASN A 76 4.08 -12.91 -8.68
C ASN A 76 2.97 -13.88 -8.38
N MET A 77 1.79 -13.61 -8.88
CA MET A 77 0.70 -14.55 -8.72
C MET A 77 1.06 -15.81 -9.44
N GLU A 78 0.88 -16.91 -8.75
CA GLU A 78 1.17 -18.14 -9.39
C GLU A 78 0.03 -18.58 -10.18
N GLU A 79 0.31 -18.92 -11.38
CA GLU A 79 -0.71 -19.41 -12.21
C GLU A 79 -0.79 -20.85 -11.99
N ARG A 80 -1.43 -21.26 -11.07
CA ARG A 80 -1.50 -22.63 -10.78
C ARG A 80 -2.26 -23.34 -11.73
N THR A 81 -1.91 -23.25 -12.87
CA THR A 81 -2.67 -23.90 -13.82
C THR A 81 -2.48 -25.35 -13.78
N ARG A 82 -1.78 -25.83 -12.90
CA ARG A 82 -1.60 -27.24 -12.86
C ARG A 82 -2.73 -27.98 -12.31
#